data_f6930c53b90e4444561c508d4daf6a4e
#
_entry.id   f6930c53b90e4444561c508d4daf6a4e
#
_cell.length_a   1.000
_cell.length_b   1.000
_cell.length_c   1.000
_cell.angle_alpha   90.00
_cell.angle_beta   90.00
_cell.angle_gamma   90.00
#
_symmetry.space_group_name_H-M   'P 1'
#
loop_
_entity.id
_entity.type
_entity.pdbx_description
1 polymer ?
#
loop_
_entity_poly.entity_id
_entity_poly.type
_entity_poly.pdbx_seq_one_letter_code
_entity_poly.pdbx_strand_id
1 'polypeptide(L)'
;MNFIGQNIRYLRKEKGITQEQLANKLGVNRSMIGAYEENRAEPKLQTMLSICHYFNIDINTLVQRDISNSKIENPIVDIKGQQLRILPILIDKSNDKELISVVPVKASAGYLNGYGDVDYIESLQKFSMPVPEISSDKTYRVFQITGDSMLPVKPGSYIICEYVHDWFEVRNEKCYVLITRDDGIVYKRLLNNLKEGHLVLKSDNPEYKPYTVKPENIVEIWKALGYISFTLPEVEESNNQFEKIVNELRKDVGEIKKNLFNAG
;
A
#
# COMPACT_ATOMS: atom_id res chain seq x y z
N MET A 1 -15.92 -15.64 23.72
CA MET A 1 -14.93 -15.41 24.78
C MET A 1 -13.94 -14.41 24.19
N ASN A 2 -13.69 -13.28 24.85
CA ASN A 2 -12.74 -12.30 24.29
C ASN A 2 -11.41 -12.43 25.06
N PHE A 3 -10.29 -12.31 24.36
CA PHE A 3 -8.96 -12.49 24.94
C PHE A 3 -8.22 -11.15 25.15
N ILE A 4 -8.89 -10.03 24.97
CA ILE A 4 -8.29 -8.69 24.96
C ILE A 4 -7.40 -8.44 26.17
N GLY A 5 -7.94 -8.59 27.38
CA GLY A 5 -7.20 -8.28 28.61
C GLY A 5 -6.01 -9.20 28.84
N GLN A 6 -6.19 -10.49 28.60
CA GLN A 6 -5.13 -11.50 28.70
C GLN A 6 -4.00 -11.20 27.70
N ASN A 7 -4.34 -10.84 26.46
CA ASN A 7 -3.40 -10.52 25.41
C ASN A 7 -2.63 -9.23 25.70
N ILE A 8 -3.31 -8.17 26.16
CA ILE A 8 -2.65 -6.92 26.57
C ILE A 8 -1.61 -7.20 27.65
N ARG A 9 -1.98 -7.99 28.67
CA ARG A 9 -1.09 -8.36 29.77
C ARG A 9 0.12 -9.17 29.29
N TYR A 10 -0.11 -10.12 28.39
CA TYR A 10 0.94 -10.96 27.81
C TYR A 10 1.94 -10.10 27.00
N LEU A 11 1.45 -9.32 26.03
CA LEU A 11 2.27 -8.47 25.17
C LEU A 11 3.08 -7.42 25.95
N ARG A 12 2.45 -6.82 26.96
CA ARG A 12 3.15 -5.89 27.86
C ARG A 12 4.30 -6.56 28.60
N LYS A 13 4.07 -7.76 29.15
CA LYS A 13 5.11 -8.53 29.87
C LYS A 13 6.23 -8.97 28.94
N GLU A 14 5.90 -9.40 27.73
CA GLU A 14 6.87 -9.80 26.72
C GLU A 14 7.79 -8.63 26.33
N LYS A 15 7.25 -7.41 26.20
CA LYS A 15 8.06 -6.18 26.01
C LYS A 15 8.77 -5.70 27.29
N GLY A 16 8.58 -6.34 28.43
CA GLY A 16 9.24 -5.98 29.68
C GLY A 16 8.83 -4.63 30.28
N ILE A 17 7.65 -4.09 29.90
CA ILE A 17 7.17 -2.77 30.32
C ILE A 17 6.12 -2.84 31.42
N THR A 18 6.06 -1.80 32.27
CA THR A 18 5.06 -1.67 33.32
C THR A 18 3.70 -1.21 32.77
N GLN A 19 2.61 -1.40 33.55
CA GLN A 19 1.29 -0.84 33.20
C GLN A 19 1.32 0.68 33.03
N GLU A 20 2.13 1.38 33.82
CA GLU A 20 2.29 2.82 33.73
C GLU A 20 3.01 3.25 32.43
N GLN A 21 4.07 2.54 32.07
CA GLN A 21 4.78 2.79 30.82
C GLN A 21 3.89 2.55 29.60
N LEU A 22 3.08 1.47 29.62
CA LEU A 22 2.12 1.22 28.55
C LEU A 22 1.05 2.32 28.51
N ALA A 23 0.50 2.72 29.65
CA ALA A 23 -0.50 3.78 29.75
C ALA A 23 0.00 5.10 29.14
N ASN A 24 1.23 5.49 29.47
CA ASN A 24 1.87 6.69 28.92
C ASN A 24 2.04 6.61 27.39
N LYS A 25 2.38 5.43 26.85
CA LYS A 25 2.52 5.22 25.41
C LYS A 25 1.18 5.30 24.66
N LEU A 26 0.10 4.88 25.32
CA LEU A 26 -1.24 4.86 24.73
C LEU A 26 -2.07 6.11 25.06
N GLY A 27 -1.53 7.06 25.82
CA GLY A 27 -2.26 8.27 26.22
C GLY A 27 -3.46 8.01 27.16
N VAL A 28 -3.42 6.93 27.95
CA VAL A 28 -4.49 6.56 28.90
C VAL A 28 -3.98 6.51 30.34
N ASN A 29 -4.89 6.44 31.33
CA ASN A 29 -4.48 6.29 32.73
C ASN A 29 -4.03 4.86 33.05
N ARG A 30 -3.03 4.69 33.95
CA ARG A 30 -2.56 3.39 34.43
C ARG A 30 -3.70 2.49 34.92
N SER A 31 -4.68 3.07 35.64
CA SER A 31 -5.84 2.34 36.18
C SER A 31 -6.69 1.71 35.05
N MET A 32 -6.74 2.32 33.87
CA MET A 32 -7.44 1.77 32.72
C MET A 32 -6.70 0.53 32.17
N ILE A 33 -5.38 0.58 32.07
CA ILE A 33 -4.60 -0.60 31.65
C ILE A 33 -4.83 -1.77 32.61
N GLY A 34 -4.80 -1.51 33.93
CA GLY A 34 -5.13 -2.53 34.95
C GLY A 34 -6.55 -3.09 34.78
N ALA A 35 -7.53 -2.22 34.52
CA ALA A 35 -8.91 -2.66 34.30
C ALA A 35 -9.08 -3.50 33.03
N TYR A 36 -8.36 -3.16 31.96
CA TYR A 36 -8.36 -3.95 30.71
C TYR A 36 -7.71 -5.33 30.93
N GLU A 37 -6.53 -5.37 31.55
CA GLU A 37 -5.80 -6.63 31.80
C GLU A 37 -6.56 -7.59 32.74
N GLU A 38 -7.42 -7.07 33.59
CA GLU A 38 -8.25 -7.82 34.52
C GLU A 38 -9.68 -8.07 33.99
N ASN A 39 -9.97 -7.70 32.75
CA ASN A 39 -11.28 -7.79 32.11
C ASN A 39 -12.40 -7.10 32.89
N ARG A 40 -12.07 -6.07 33.71
CA ARG A 40 -13.05 -5.22 34.41
C ARG A 40 -13.64 -4.12 33.56
N ALA A 41 -12.94 -3.80 32.43
CA ALA A 41 -13.40 -2.87 31.42
C ALA A 41 -12.88 -3.30 30.05
N GLU A 42 -13.58 -2.92 28.99
CA GLU A 42 -13.13 -3.11 27.62
C GLU A 42 -12.55 -1.80 27.07
N PRO A 43 -11.42 -1.85 26.32
CA PRO A 43 -10.91 -0.68 25.65
C PRO A 43 -11.90 -0.20 24.58
N LYS A 44 -12.04 1.12 24.44
CA LYS A 44 -12.73 1.70 23.29
C LYS A 44 -12.00 1.33 22.00
N LEU A 45 -12.70 1.34 20.87
CA LEU A 45 -12.12 0.98 19.56
C LEU A 45 -10.81 1.74 19.28
N GLN A 46 -10.79 3.05 19.53
CA GLN A 46 -9.58 3.87 19.37
C GLN A 46 -8.40 3.37 20.21
N THR A 47 -8.66 3.01 21.46
CA THR A 47 -7.62 2.46 22.36
C THR A 47 -7.14 1.08 21.87
N MET A 48 -8.07 0.23 21.38
CA MET A 48 -7.70 -1.07 20.79
C MET A 48 -6.78 -0.90 19.59
N LEU A 49 -7.09 0.05 18.72
CA LEU A 49 -6.24 0.37 17.56
C LEU A 49 -4.85 0.86 17.97
N SER A 50 -4.78 1.73 18.99
CA SER A 50 -3.50 2.19 19.53
C SER A 50 -2.69 1.05 20.14
N ILE A 51 -3.35 0.09 20.80
CA ILE A 51 -2.72 -1.13 21.33
C ILE A 51 -2.18 -2.00 20.18
N CYS A 52 -3.01 -2.26 19.18
CA CYS A 52 -2.64 -3.03 18.01
C CYS A 52 -1.42 -2.43 17.30
N HIS A 53 -1.44 -1.12 17.08
CA HIS A 53 -0.32 -0.38 16.49
C HIS A 53 0.95 -0.48 17.35
N TYR A 54 0.84 -0.25 18.66
CA TYR A 54 2.01 -0.27 19.57
C TYR A 54 2.68 -1.64 19.63
N PHE A 55 1.89 -2.72 19.63
CA PHE A 55 2.37 -4.09 19.69
C PHE A 55 2.58 -4.73 18.30
N ASN A 56 2.23 -4.02 17.23
CA ASN A 56 2.30 -4.51 15.85
C ASN A 56 1.53 -5.82 15.64
N ILE A 57 0.29 -5.87 16.09
CA ILE A 57 -0.64 -7.01 15.92
C ILE A 57 -1.94 -6.52 15.31
N ASP A 58 -2.66 -7.40 14.63
CA ASP A 58 -4.00 -7.11 14.13
C ASP A 58 -5.07 -7.20 15.23
N ILE A 59 -6.21 -6.53 15.01
CA ILE A 59 -7.29 -6.45 15.98
C ILE A 59 -7.95 -7.81 16.23
N ASN A 60 -8.02 -8.70 15.23
CA ASN A 60 -8.58 -10.04 15.42
C ASN A 60 -7.69 -10.88 16.33
N THR A 61 -6.37 -10.76 16.15
CA THR A 61 -5.41 -11.40 17.04
C THR A 61 -5.58 -10.89 18.47
N LEU A 62 -5.74 -9.57 18.68
CA LEU A 62 -5.96 -9.01 20.01
C LEU A 62 -7.26 -9.53 20.65
N VAL A 63 -8.35 -9.66 19.86
CA VAL A 63 -9.71 -9.92 20.37
C VAL A 63 -10.03 -11.41 20.43
N GLN A 64 -9.68 -12.18 19.40
CA GLN A 64 -10.22 -13.53 19.20
C GLN A 64 -9.23 -14.65 19.50
N ARG A 65 -7.94 -14.37 19.63
CA ARG A 65 -6.91 -15.38 19.84
C ARG A 65 -6.29 -15.28 21.24
N ASP A 66 -5.99 -16.42 21.83
CA ASP A 66 -5.16 -16.49 23.03
C ASP A 66 -3.68 -16.50 22.62
N ILE A 67 -3.05 -15.32 22.63
CA ILE A 67 -1.64 -15.16 22.26
C ILE A 67 -0.71 -15.77 23.32
N SER A 68 -1.18 -15.90 24.57
CA SER A 68 -0.37 -16.42 25.68
C SER A 68 -0.05 -17.92 25.56
N ASN A 69 -0.89 -18.65 24.87
CA ASN A 69 -0.76 -20.11 24.65
C ASN A 69 -0.26 -20.48 23.25
N SER A 70 -0.20 -19.54 22.33
CA SER A 70 0.38 -19.76 21.00
C SER A 70 1.77 -19.17 20.95
N LYS A 71 2.80 -19.97 20.58
CA LYS A 71 4.00 -19.38 19.99
C LYS A 71 3.49 -18.50 18.86
N ILE A 72 3.87 -17.22 18.84
CA ILE A 72 3.50 -16.27 17.79
C ILE A 72 4.10 -16.84 16.48
N GLU A 73 3.38 -17.76 15.87
CA GLU A 73 3.55 -18.02 14.45
C GLU A 73 3.15 -16.72 13.76
N ASN A 74 3.99 -16.25 12.85
CA ASN A 74 3.84 -15.01 12.07
C ASN A 74 2.39 -14.57 11.92
N PRO A 75 2.04 -13.29 12.14
CA PRO A 75 0.67 -12.83 12.06
C PRO A 75 0.04 -13.40 10.79
N ILE A 76 -1.09 -14.11 10.92
CA ILE A 76 -1.77 -14.66 9.74
C ILE A 76 -2.20 -13.46 8.93
N VAL A 77 -1.47 -13.23 7.84
CA VAL A 77 -1.77 -12.15 6.91
C VAL A 77 -3.11 -12.46 6.25
N ASP A 78 -4.05 -11.56 6.38
CA ASP A 78 -5.37 -11.70 5.78
C ASP A 78 -5.32 -11.43 4.26
N ILE A 79 -4.80 -12.37 3.51
CA ILE A 79 -4.69 -12.25 2.05
C ILE A 79 -6.08 -12.18 1.39
N LYS A 80 -7.08 -12.86 1.97
CA LYS A 80 -8.44 -12.98 1.40
C LYS A 80 -9.37 -11.81 1.75
N GLY A 81 -8.95 -10.88 2.60
CA GLY A 81 -9.82 -9.79 3.05
C GLY A 81 -11.01 -10.23 3.91
N GLN A 82 -10.90 -11.37 4.58
CA GLN A 82 -11.99 -11.94 5.41
C GLN A 82 -11.95 -11.46 6.86
N GLN A 83 -10.89 -10.80 7.27
CA GLN A 83 -10.72 -10.22 8.60
C GLN A 83 -11.06 -8.72 8.58
N LEU A 84 -11.35 -8.17 9.76
CA LEU A 84 -11.65 -6.74 9.88
C LEU A 84 -10.40 -5.91 9.50
N ARG A 85 -10.50 -5.18 8.41
CA ARG A 85 -9.56 -4.11 8.03
C ARG A 85 -10.26 -2.78 8.21
N ILE A 86 -9.68 -1.90 9.00
CA ILE A 86 -10.21 -0.55 9.18
C ILE A 86 -9.58 0.33 8.13
N LEU A 87 -10.39 0.73 7.16
CA LEU A 87 -10.02 1.68 6.12
C LEU A 87 -10.82 2.96 6.39
N PRO A 88 -10.21 4.00 6.96
CA PRO A 88 -10.90 5.27 7.18
C PRO A 88 -11.32 5.87 5.83
N ILE A 89 -12.60 6.19 5.72
CA ILE A 89 -13.20 6.89 4.58
C ILE A 89 -13.83 8.20 5.05
N LEU A 90 -13.86 9.15 4.16
CA LEU A 90 -14.48 10.47 4.41
C LEU A 90 -15.64 10.64 3.47
N ILE A 91 -16.77 11.09 4.01
CA ILE A 91 -18.01 11.29 3.27
C ILE A 91 -18.29 12.78 3.17
N ASP A 92 -18.60 13.26 1.98
CA ASP A 92 -19.12 14.60 1.77
C ASP A 92 -20.56 14.69 2.32
N LYS A 93 -20.73 15.49 3.37
CA LYS A 93 -22.02 15.67 4.05
C LYS A 93 -23.12 16.27 3.16
N SER A 94 -22.76 16.85 2.02
CA SER A 94 -23.73 17.50 1.12
C SER A 94 -24.39 16.51 0.16
N ASN A 95 -23.74 15.40 -0.17
CA ASN A 95 -24.20 14.46 -1.20
C ASN A 95 -23.98 12.99 -0.85
N ASP A 96 -23.55 12.67 0.38
CA ASP A 96 -23.28 11.32 0.90
C ASP A 96 -22.28 10.51 0.03
N LYS A 97 -21.39 11.19 -0.70
CA LYS A 97 -20.38 10.53 -1.52
C LYS A 97 -19.04 10.46 -0.79
N GLU A 98 -18.34 9.36 -0.97
CA GLU A 98 -16.96 9.20 -0.48
C GLU A 98 -16.04 10.21 -1.18
N LEU A 99 -15.23 10.91 -0.38
CA LEU A 99 -14.20 11.82 -0.86
C LEU A 99 -12.87 11.05 -1.04
N ILE A 100 -12.19 11.33 -2.13
CA ILE A 100 -10.91 10.72 -2.45
C ILE A 100 -9.82 11.49 -1.69
N SER A 101 -9.14 10.82 -0.76
CA SER A 101 -8.01 11.39 -0.02
C SER A 101 -6.74 11.35 -0.86
N VAL A 102 -5.95 12.43 -0.79
CA VAL A 102 -4.67 12.57 -1.49
C VAL A 102 -3.54 12.36 -0.50
N VAL A 103 -2.67 11.40 -0.78
CA VAL A 103 -1.45 11.13 -0.01
C VAL A 103 -0.25 11.72 -0.76
N PRO A 104 0.19 12.96 -0.42
CA PRO A 104 1.34 13.55 -1.04
C PRO A 104 2.64 12.90 -0.54
N VAL A 105 3.73 13.04 -1.28
CA VAL A 105 5.06 12.51 -0.89
C VAL A 105 5.44 12.90 0.53
N LYS A 106 5.22 14.15 0.91
CA LYS A 106 5.54 14.66 2.26
C LYS A 106 4.75 13.96 3.37
N ALA A 107 3.60 13.39 3.06
CA ALA A 107 2.75 12.67 4.01
C ALA A 107 3.01 11.15 4.03
N SER A 108 3.86 10.63 3.15
CA SER A 108 4.07 9.18 3.00
C SER A 108 4.55 8.52 4.32
N ALA A 109 5.48 9.13 5.03
CA ALA A 109 5.97 8.61 6.32
C ALA A 109 4.87 8.64 7.40
N GLY A 110 4.04 9.69 7.43
CA GLY A 110 2.88 9.78 8.30
C GLY A 110 1.81 8.75 7.92
N TYR A 111 1.59 8.51 6.64
CA TYR A 111 0.64 7.52 6.15
C TYR A 111 1.00 6.11 6.60
N LEU A 112 2.27 5.72 6.57
CA LEU A 112 2.74 4.41 7.06
C LEU A 112 2.42 4.18 8.54
N ASN A 113 2.37 5.23 9.34
CA ASN A 113 2.07 5.17 10.75
C ASN A 113 0.60 5.42 11.08
N GLY A 114 -0.14 6.09 10.20
CA GLY A 114 -1.49 6.58 10.42
C GLY A 114 -2.53 6.12 9.38
N TYR A 115 -2.24 5.13 8.53
CA TYR A 115 -3.17 4.66 7.49
C TYR A 115 -4.53 4.17 8.06
N GLY A 116 -4.56 3.67 9.29
CA GLY A 116 -5.76 3.27 10.02
C GLY A 116 -6.29 4.33 11.00
N ASP A 117 -5.68 5.51 11.07
CA ASP A 117 -6.08 6.61 11.94
C ASP A 117 -7.01 7.57 11.20
N VAL A 118 -8.25 7.69 11.71
CA VAL A 118 -9.29 8.55 11.13
C VAL A 118 -8.85 10.00 11.13
N ASP A 119 -8.30 10.51 12.24
CA ASP A 119 -7.89 11.91 12.38
C ASP A 119 -6.76 12.25 11.40
N TYR A 120 -5.82 11.30 11.19
CA TYR A 120 -4.77 11.48 10.19
C TYR A 120 -5.33 11.53 8.77
N ILE A 121 -6.22 10.60 8.41
CA ILE A 121 -6.84 10.58 7.08
C ILE A 121 -7.72 11.82 6.88
N GLU A 122 -8.40 12.29 7.93
CA GLU A 122 -9.17 13.56 7.89
C GLU A 122 -8.29 14.79 7.64
N SER A 123 -7.04 14.76 8.06
CA SER A 123 -6.08 15.85 7.83
C SER A 123 -5.58 15.95 6.39
N LEU A 124 -5.69 14.88 5.61
CA LEU A 124 -5.26 14.84 4.21
C LEU A 124 -6.16 15.71 3.33
N GLN A 125 -5.58 16.24 2.26
CA GLN A 125 -6.35 16.90 1.22
C GLN A 125 -7.28 15.90 0.54
N LYS A 126 -8.44 16.35 0.13
CA LYS A 126 -9.50 15.53 -0.46
C LYS A 126 -10.20 16.25 -1.60
N PHE A 127 -10.72 15.47 -2.53
CA PHE A 127 -11.50 15.98 -3.64
C PHE A 127 -12.53 14.96 -4.11
N SER A 128 -13.50 15.42 -4.90
CA SER A 128 -14.46 14.58 -5.60
C SER A 128 -14.08 14.50 -7.08
N MET A 129 -14.13 13.31 -7.66
CA MET A 129 -13.86 13.10 -9.09
C MET A 129 -15.10 12.50 -9.76
N PRO A 130 -15.93 13.34 -10.39
CA PRO A 130 -17.18 12.90 -11.01
C PRO A 130 -16.94 12.33 -12.43
N VAL A 131 -16.20 11.24 -12.52
CA VAL A 131 -15.96 10.51 -13.77
C VAL A 131 -16.59 9.11 -13.69
N PRO A 132 -17.07 8.55 -14.82
CA PRO A 132 -17.76 7.25 -14.83
C PRO A 132 -16.94 6.09 -14.30
N GLU A 133 -15.61 6.18 -14.40
CA GLU A 133 -14.66 5.15 -13.95
C GLU A 133 -14.55 5.06 -12.43
N ILE A 134 -15.04 6.07 -11.69
CA ILE A 134 -15.06 6.14 -10.23
C ILE A 134 -16.45 5.77 -9.74
N SER A 135 -16.62 4.53 -9.31
CA SER A 135 -17.88 4.00 -8.78
C SER A 135 -18.08 4.38 -7.32
N SER A 136 -19.33 4.59 -6.88
CA SER A 136 -19.65 4.96 -5.50
C SER A 136 -19.62 3.78 -4.51
N ASP A 137 -19.46 2.54 -5.01
CA ASP A 137 -19.42 1.31 -4.20
C ASP A 137 -17.99 0.86 -3.84
N LYS A 138 -16.99 1.64 -4.23
CA LYS A 138 -15.57 1.34 -4.03
C LYS A 138 -14.84 2.49 -3.37
N THR A 139 -13.78 2.17 -2.64
CA THR A 139 -12.93 3.15 -1.97
C THR A 139 -11.71 3.49 -2.82
N TYR A 140 -11.44 4.79 -2.93
CA TYR A 140 -10.35 5.32 -3.74
C TYR A 140 -9.40 6.18 -2.91
N ARG A 141 -8.12 6.15 -3.31
CA ARG A 141 -7.10 7.10 -2.85
C ARG A 141 -6.19 7.50 -3.98
N VAL A 142 -5.57 8.66 -3.81
CA VAL A 142 -4.58 9.16 -4.74
C VAL A 142 -3.25 9.25 -4.05
N PHE A 143 -2.23 8.63 -4.64
CA PHE A 143 -0.87 8.62 -4.12
C PHE A 143 0.06 9.40 -5.03
N GLN A 144 0.78 10.37 -4.48
CA GLN A 144 1.84 11.04 -5.22
C GLN A 144 3.09 10.18 -5.19
N ILE A 145 3.65 9.88 -6.37
CA ILE A 145 4.83 9.03 -6.52
C ILE A 145 6.12 9.81 -6.62
N THR A 146 7.22 9.15 -6.23
CA THR A 146 8.60 9.63 -6.38
C THR A 146 9.42 8.64 -7.20
N GLY A 147 10.57 9.08 -7.64
CA GLY A 147 11.50 8.24 -8.40
C GLY A 147 11.03 7.99 -9.83
N ASP A 148 11.87 7.38 -10.61
CA ASP A 148 11.74 7.15 -12.06
C ASP A 148 11.57 5.67 -12.42
N SER A 149 11.30 4.83 -11.43
CA SER A 149 11.20 3.37 -11.61
C SER A 149 10.02 2.93 -12.48
N MET A 150 9.04 3.80 -12.70
CA MET A 150 7.81 3.52 -13.45
C MET A 150 7.61 4.45 -14.63
N LEU A 151 8.69 4.86 -15.30
CA LEU A 151 8.60 5.61 -16.56
C LEU A 151 7.75 4.81 -17.58
N PRO A 152 6.92 5.48 -18.40
CA PRO A 152 6.90 6.93 -18.67
C PRO A 152 6.13 7.78 -17.65
N VAL A 153 5.56 7.19 -16.57
CA VAL A 153 4.92 7.96 -15.50
C VAL A 153 6.00 8.73 -14.74
N LYS A 154 6.02 10.05 -14.88
CA LYS A 154 7.07 10.91 -14.33
C LYS A 154 6.94 11.05 -12.80
N PRO A 155 8.07 11.24 -12.07
CA PRO A 155 8.06 11.61 -10.65
C PRO A 155 7.17 12.83 -10.39
N GLY A 156 6.48 12.85 -9.24
CA GLY A 156 5.53 13.89 -8.88
C GLY A 156 4.12 13.69 -9.43
N SER A 157 3.90 12.68 -10.28
CA SER A 157 2.56 12.30 -10.73
C SER A 157 1.72 11.73 -9.58
N TYR A 158 0.40 11.86 -9.70
CA TYR A 158 -0.60 11.40 -8.75
C TYR A 158 -1.31 10.18 -9.34
N ILE A 159 -1.19 9.02 -8.70
CA ILE A 159 -1.81 7.77 -9.14
C ILE A 159 -3.16 7.63 -8.47
N ILE A 160 -4.22 7.53 -9.26
CA ILE A 160 -5.59 7.26 -8.81
C ILE A 160 -5.73 5.77 -8.62
N CYS A 161 -6.10 5.35 -7.41
CA CYS A 161 -6.10 3.94 -7.03
C CYS A 161 -7.41 3.51 -6.38
N GLU A 162 -7.81 2.28 -6.67
CA GLU A 162 -8.92 1.53 -6.07
C GLU A 162 -8.36 0.55 -5.04
N TYR A 163 -8.98 0.47 -3.85
CA TYR A 163 -8.57 -0.46 -2.80
C TYR A 163 -8.81 -1.91 -3.19
N VAL A 164 -7.85 -2.79 -2.93
CA VAL A 164 -7.94 -4.22 -3.20
C VAL A 164 -8.19 -4.98 -1.89
N HIS A 165 -9.40 -5.53 -1.74
CA HIS A 165 -9.77 -6.31 -0.55
C HIS A 165 -9.16 -7.70 -0.55
N ASP A 166 -9.36 -8.47 -1.62
CA ASP A 166 -8.78 -9.79 -1.79
C ASP A 166 -7.51 -9.70 -2.65
N TRP A 167 -6.38 -9.99 -2.06
CA TRP A 167 -5.10 -9.89 -2.75
C TRP A 167 -4.89 -11.00 -3.78
N PHE A 168 -5.69 -12.07 -3.74
CA PHE A 168 -5.69 -13.06 -4.83
C PHE A 168 -6.28 -12.51 -6.13
N GLU A 169 -7.06 -11.41 -6.07
CA GLU A 169 -7.58 -10.73 -7.25
C GLU A 169 -6.55 -9.83 -7.95
N VAL A 170 -5.35 -9.67 -7.38
CA VAL A 170 -4.25 -8.95 -8.02
C VAL A 170 -3.92 -9.63 -9.35
N ARG A 171 -4.04 -8.87 -10.44
CA ARG A 171 -3.79 -9.35 -11.81
C ARG A 171 -2.34 -9.12 -12.20
N ASN A 172 -1.74 -10.14 -12.83
CA ASN A 172 -0.39 -10.05 -13.34
C ASN A 172 -0.23 -8.92 -14.37
N GLU A 173 0.95 -8.33 -14.38
CA GLU A 173 1.38 -7.27 -15.31
C GLU A 173 0.51 -5.99 -15.23
N LYS A 174 -0.26 -5.81 -14.15
CA LYS A 174 -0.97 -4.55 -13.87
C LYS A 174 -0.22 -3.74 -12.80
N CYS A 175 -0.43 -2.42 -12.85
CA CYS A 175 0.20 -1.49 -11.93
C CYS A 175 -0.62 -1.34 -10.64
N TYR A 176 0.09 -1.27 -9.53
CA TYR A 176 -0.47 -1.12 -8.19
C TYR A 176 0.40 -0.18 -7.36
N VAL A 177 -0.23 0.49 -6.41
CA VAL A 177 0.46 1.10 -5.28
C VAL A 177 0.36 0.15 -4.11
N LEU A 178 1.50 -0.20 -3.51
CA LEU A 178 1.57 -1.00 -2.30
C LEU A 178 2.06 -0.13 -1.15
N ILE A 179 1.45 -0.36 0.00
CA ILE A 179 1.96 0.15 1.26
C ILE A 179 2.67 -1.02 1.92
N THR A 180 3.97 -0.90 2.09
CA THR A 180 4.81 -1.96 2.69
C THR A 180 5.48 -1.45 3.96
N ARG A 181 5.85 -2.36 4.85
CA ARG A 181 6.51 -2.02 6.11
C ARG A 181 7.96 -1.58 5.91
N ASP A 182 8.63 -2.18 4.93
CA ASP A 182 10.06 -1.98 4.69
C ASP A 182 10.31 -0.82 3.71
N ASP A 183 9.59 -0.79 2.57
CA ASP A 183 9.85 0.15 1.48
C ASP A 183 8.90 1.36 1.48
N GLY A 184 7.89 1.36 2.36
CA GLY A 184 6.89 2.42 2.40
C GLY A 184 5.87 2.33 1.27
N ILE A 185 5.59 3.47 0.63
CA ILE A 185 4.67 3.57 -0.50
C ILE A 185 5.44 3.33 -1.79
N VAL A 186 5.12 2.25 -2.50
CA VAL A 186 5.76 1.89 -3.76
C VAL A 186 4.74 1.74 -4.88
N TYR A 187 5.04 2.27 -6.06
CA TYR A 187 4.25 2.09 -7.27
C TYR A 187 4.99 1.12 -8.20
N LYS A 188 4.38 -0.03 -8.49
CA LYS A 188 5.03 -1.12 -9.23
C LYS A 188 4.02 -1.91 -10.06
N ARG A 189 4.52 -2.66 -11.04
CA ARG A 189 3.80 -3.71 -11.76
C ARG A 189 3.92 -5.01 -10.97
N LEU A 190 2.80 -5.71 -10.73
CA LEU A 190 2.78 -6.91 -9.90
C LEU A 190 2.69 -8.19 -10.72
N LEU A 191 3.36 -9.24 -10.20
CA LEU A 191 3.07 -10.63 -10.52
C LEU A 191 2.58 -11.32 -9.25
N ASN A 192 1.43 -11.97 -9.36
CA ASN A 192 0.75 -12.58 -8.23
C ASN A 192 1.19 -14.02 -8.03
N ASN A 193 2.17 -14.21 -7.17
CA ASN A 193 2.65 -15.53 -6.74
C ASN A 193 2.25 -15.81 -5.27
N LEU A 194 1.09 -15.31 -4.82
CA LEU A 194 0.62 -15.50 -3.45
C LEU A 194 0.38 -16.97 -3.08
N LYS A 195 0.14 -17.84 -4.05
CA LYS A 195 0.09 -19.29 -3.83
C LYS A 195 1.45 -19.87 -3.43
N GLU A 196 2.53 -19.19 -3.82
CA GLU A 196 3.92 -19.50 -3.47
C GLU A 196 4.41 -18.66 -2.29
N GLY A 197 3.53 -17.85 -1.68
CA GLY A 197 3.81 -17.05 -0.49
C GLY A 197 4.48 -15.69 -0.74
N HIS A 198 4.45 -15.15 -1.97
CA HIS A 198 5.03 -13.84 -2.27
C HIS A 198 4.35 -13.11 -3.43
N LEU A 199 4.57 -11.80 -3.53
CA LEU A 199 4.34 -11.00 -4.73
C LEU A 199 5.69 -10.63 -5.35
N VAL A 200 5.76 -10.56 -6.69
CA VAL A 200 6.91 -9.99 -7.39
C VAL A 200 6.58 -8.57 -7.82
N LEU A 201 7.43 -7.63 -7.45
CA LEU A 201 7.33 -6.22 -7.78
C LEU A 201 8.32 -5.91 -8.91
N LYS A 202 7.79 -5.44 -10.03
CA LYS A 202 8.55 -5.14 -11.24
C LYS A 202 8.43 -3.66 -11.57
N SER A 203 9.53 -3.05 -11.93
CA SER A 203 9.58 -1.69 -12.46
C SER A 203 9.39 -1.69 -13.97
N ASP A 204 8.79 -0.64 -14.52
CA ASP A 204 8.72 -0.45 -15.97
C ASP A 204 10.05 0.09 -16.52
N ASN A 205 10.82 0.82 -15.70
CA ASN A 205 12.19 1.19 -16.03
C ASN A 205 13.12 -0.04 -15.85
N PRO A 206 13.80 -0.50 -16.92
CA PRO A 206 14.63 -1.72 -16.91
C PRO A 206 15.90 -1.60 -16.05
N GLU A 207 16.30 -0.41 -15.63
CA GLU A 207 17.43 -0.22 -14.71
C GLU A 207 17.15 -0.81 -13.31
N TYR A 208 15.88 -0.95 -12.96
CA TYR A 208 15.44 -1.49 -11.67
C TYR A 208 15.10 -2.98 -11.79
N LYS A 209 15.83 -3.82 -11.07
CA LYS A 209 15.57 -5.26 -11.04
C LYS A 209 14.28 -5.59 -10.28
N PRO A 210 13.52 -6.58 -10.73
CA PRO A 210 12.37 -7.08 -9.96
C PRO A 210 12.82 -7.64 -8.61
N TYR A 211 11.96 -7.52 -7.60
CA TYR A 211 12.16 -8.08 -6.28
C TYR A 211 10.88 -8.65 -5.70
N THR A 212 10.99 -9.45 -4.64
CA THR A 212 9.87 -10.12 -4.01
C THR A 212 9.51 -9.49 -2.69
N VAL A 213 8.20 -9.43 -2.40
CA VAL A 213 7.67 -9.00 -1.11
C VAL A 213 6.75 -10.08 -0.57
N LYS A 214 6.94 -10.44 0.69
CA LYS A 214 6.07 -11.38 1.39
C LYS A 214 4.81 -10.67 1.89
N PRO A 215 3.67 -11.37 1.97
CA PRO A 215 2.41 -10.80 2.45
C PRO A 215 2.51 -10.15 3.83
N GLU A 216 3.38 -10.66 4.73
CA GLU A 216 3.58 -10.11 6.07
C GLU A 216 4.10 -8.66 6.06
N ASN A 217 4.81 -8.28 5.01
CA ASN A 217 5.36 -6.94 4.84
C ASN A 217 4.40 -5.99 4.12
N ILE A 218 3.28 -6.50 3.61
CA ILE A 218 2.28 -5.71 2.91
C ILE A 218 1.21 -5.25 3.89
N VAL A 219 0.90 -3.97 3.86
CA VAL A 219 -0.15 -3.34 4.67
C VAL A 219 -1.41 -3.14 3.85
N GLU A 220 -1.28 -2.54 2.68
CA GLU A 220 -2.39 -2.26 1.76
C GLU A 220 -1.94 -2.50 0.32
N ILE A 221 -2.89 -2.89 -0.53
CA ILE A 221 -2.72 -2.97 -1.98
C ILE A 221 -3.80 -2.11 -2.64
N TRP A 222 -3.38 -1.26 -3.55
CA TRP A 222 -4.21 -0.34 -4.28
C TRP A 222 -3.99 -0.52 -5.78
N LYS A 223 -5.04 -0.86 -6.52
CA LYS A 223 -4.99 -1.04 -7.97
C LYS A 223 -4.96 0.33 -8.65
N ALA A 224 -3.95 0.59 -9.45
CA ALA A 224 -3.86 1.81 -10.23
C ALA A 224 -4.90 1.78 -11.38
N LEU A 225 -5.68 2.86 -11.48
CA LEU A 225 -6.69 3.07 -12.53
C LEU A 225 -6.20 4.07 -13.58
N GLY A 226 -5.52 5.10 -13.14
CA GLY A 226 -5.01 6.18 -13.98
C GLY A 226 -4.06 7.08 -13.20
N TYR A 227 -3.58 8.13 -13.83
CA TYR A 227 -2.72 9.11 -13.16
C TYR A 227 -3.00 10.53 -13.65
N ILE A 228 -2.66 11.50 -12.81
CA ILE A 228 -2.67 12.93 -13.10
C ILE A 228 -1.22 13.39 -13.10
N SER A 229 -0.77 14.01 -14.19
CA SER A 229 0.54 14.65 -14.29
C SER A 229 0.35 16.12 -14.57
N PHE A 230 1.09 16.96 -13.86
CA PHE A 230 1.19 18.39 -14.15
C PHE A 230 2.38 18.72 -15.03
N THR A 231 3.12 17.68 -15.46
CA THR A 231 4.17 17.79 -16.48
C THR A 231 3.63 17.22 -17.77
N LEU A 232 3.44 18.08 -18.75
CA LEU A 232 3.04 17.65 -20.11
C LEU A 232 4.15 16.80 -20.73
N PRO A 233 3.79 15.79 -21.57
CA PRO A 233 4.79 15.06 -22.33
C PRO A 233 5.51 16.01 -23.28
N GLU A 234 6.83 15.96 -23.24
CA GLU A 234 7.63 16.61 -24.27
C GLU A 234 7.51 15.81 -25.56
N VAL A 235 7.44 16.51 -26.69
CA VAL A 235 7.49 15.82 -27.99
C VAL A 235 8.90 15.26 -28.12
N GLU A 236 9.03 13.93 -27.95
CA GLU A 236 10.31 13.27 -28.19
C GLU A 236 10.64 13.38 -29.67
N GLU A 237 11.59 14.24 -30.04
CA GLU A 237 12.22 14.23 -31.37
C GLU A 237 12.96 12.91 -31.65
N SER A 238 13.11 12.04 -30.62
CA SER A 238 13.83 10.77 -30.69
C SER A 238 13.23 9.75 -31.64
N ASN A 239 11.90 9.72 -31.84
CA ASN A 239 11.29 8.81 -32.80
C ASN A 239 11.72 9.13 -34.25
N ASN A 240 11.84 10.40 -34.58
CA ASN A 240 12.30 10.81 -35.94
C ASN A 240 13.79 10.50 -36.16
N GLN A 241 14.62 10.59 -35.13
CA GLN A 241 16.06 10.21 -35.24
C GLN A 241 16.22 8.68 -35.29
N PHE A 242 15.49 7.94 -34.48
CA PHE A 242 15.54 6.47 -34.48
C PHE A 242 15.03 5.90 -35.79
N GLU A 243 13.93 6.40 -36.34
CA GLU A 243 13.46 6.03 -37.69
C GLU A 243 14.46 6.38 -38.79
N LYS A 244 15.14 7.52 -38.74
CA LYS A 244 16.21 7.87 -39.68
C LYS A 244 17.37 6.88 -39.60
N ILE A 245 17.87 6.58 -38.42
CA ILE A 245 18.96 5.60 -38.20
C ILE A 245 18.54 4.22 -38.71
N VAL A 246 17.33 3.74 -38.37
CA VAL A 246 16.83 2.44 -38.86
C VAL A 246 16.71 2.42 -40.41
N ASN A 247 16.26 3.50 -41.03
CA ASN A 247 16.16 3.59 -42.48
C ASN A 247 17.54 3.65 -43.16
N GLU A 248 18.52 4.33 -42.56
CA GLU A 248 19.91 4.32 -42.99
C GLU A 248 20.52 2.91 -42.91
N LEU A 249 20.37 2.25 -41.78
CA LEU A 249 20.84 0.86 -41.60
C LEU A 249 20.19 -0.11 -42.58
N ARG A 250 18.89 0.03 -42.86
CA ARG A 250 18.21 -0.78 -43.89
C ARG A 250 18.78 -0.58 -45.26
N LYS A 251 19.13 0.68 -45.62
CA LYS A 251 19.74 1.02 -46.89
C LYS A 251 21.14 0.39 -47.01
N ASP A 252 21.98 0.52 -45.97
CA ASP A 252 23.32 -0.02 -45.94
C ASP A 252 23.32 -1.56 -46.03
N VAL A 253 22.44 -2.24 -45.31
CA VAL A 253 22.25 -3.70 -45.40
C VAL A 253 21.75 -4.09 -46.82
N GLY A 254 20.93 -3.30 -47.42
CA GLY A 254 20.48 -3.51 -48.82
C GLY A 254 21.60 -3.41 -49.82
N GLU A 255 22.53 -2.44 -49.68
CA GLU A 255 23.71 -2.28 -50.53
C GLU A 255 24.72 -3.41 -50.34
N ILE A 256 24.98 -3.81 -49.11
CA ILE A 256 25.85 -4.96 -48.77
C ILE A 256 25.30 -6.24 -49.43
N LYS A 257 24.01 -6.50 -49.30
CA LYS A 257 23.38 -7.66 -49.98
C LYS A 257 23.53 -7.62 -51.46
N LYS A 258 23.30 -6.47 -52.15
CA LYS A 258 23.48 -6.34 -53.60
C LYS A 258 24.92 -6.62 -54.02
N ASN A 259 25.91 -6.10 -53.28
CA ASN A 259 27.31 -6.30 -53.57
C ASN A 259 27.77 -7.78 -53.38
N LEU A 260 27.20 -8.48 -52.39
CA LEU A 260 27.46 -9.92 -52.17
C LEU A 260 26.85 -10.80 -53.25
N PHE A 261 25.65 -10.45 -53.78
CA PHE A 261 25.01 -11.22 -54.85
C PHE A 261 25.56 -10.92 -56.25
N ASN A 262 26.23 -9.76 -56.46
CA ASN A 262 26.90 -9.44 -57.75
C ASN A 262 28.37 -9.88 -57.81
N ALA A 263 28.93 -10.38 -56.76
CA ALA A 263 30.32 -10.85 -56.67
C ALA A 263 30.46 -12.40 -56.76
N GLY A 264 29.37 -13.13 -57.01
CA GLY A 264 29.33 -14.56 -57.30
C GLY A 264 28.75 -14.85 -58.67
#